data_d02d1593d9769ac84eecfb8df325cebd
#
_entry.id   d02d1593d9769ac84eecfb8df325cebd
#
_cell.length_a   1.000
_cell.length_b   1.000
_cell.length_c   1.000
_cell.angle_alpha   90.00
_cell.angle_beta   90.00
_cell.angle_gamma   90.00
#
_symmetry.space_group_name_H-M   'P 1'
#
loop_
_entity.id
_entity.type
_entity.pdbx_description
1 polymer ?
#
loop_
_entity_poly.entity_id
_entity_poly.type
_entity_poly.pdbx_seq_one_letter_code
_entity_poly.pdbx_strand_id
1 'polypeptide(L)'
;MNTWFKKSFVLSTGLALILAGCGAKSDNAATNASQTEPNTAQTADSGKKLNVVTTFYPMYEFTKQAAGDHANVTALIPAGAEPHDWEPSAKDMAQVKDADVFVYNGIVEGWAEQALSSASNDKRVVVEASKGLNLMEGSAEEEEGEEAHAEEGHDHDHVLDPHVWLDPVLAQKEVEAIEAGLVKADPANKADYEKNADAYIAKLKELDNEFKTGLKDVKRKDFITQHAAFSYLAKQYGLTQVPIAGLSPEQEPTPDKLAGIIKFAKENNVKTIFFETLVDPKVAETVATEIGSKTDVLNPLEGLTDEDKQKNLDYLGVMKNNLEALKKALNE
;
A
#
# COMPACT_ATOMS: atom_id res chain seq x y z
N MET A 1 13.65 -28.55 -49.90
CA MET A 1 15.11 -28.68 -50.21
C MET A 1 15.80 -28.50 -48.89
N ASN A 2 16.13 -29.63 -48.27
CA ASN A 2 17.50 -30.19 -48.09
C ASN A 2 18.37 -29.30 -47.20
N THR A 3 19.05 -29.69 -46.16
CA THR A 3 19.63 -30.99 -45.62
C THR A 3 20.17 -30.67 -44.23
N TRP A 4 19.92 -31.39 -43.19
CA TRP A 4 20.62 -32.55 -42.66
C TRP A 4 22.13 -32.32 -42.39
N PHE A 5 22.54 -32.37 -41.07
CA PHE A 5 23.72 -33.10 -40.68
C PHE A 5 23.68 -33.53 -39.19
N LYS A 6 23.94 -34.80 -39.01
CA LYS A 6 24.07 -35.57 -37.74
C LYS A 6 25.53 -35.70 -37.31
N LYS A 7 25.69 -36.28 -36.12
CA LYS A 7 26.82 -37.03 -35.53
C LYS A 7 27.70 -36.22 -34.58
N SER A 8 28.32 -36.72 -33.52
CA SER A 8 28.44 -38.06 -32.89
C SER A 8 28.96 -37.90 -31.48
N PHE A 9 28.48 -38.65 -30.55
CA PHE A 9 29.01 -39.65 -29.63
C PHE A 9 30.54 -39.63 -29.37
N VAL A 10 30.96 -39.42 -28.07
CA VAL A 10 32.07 -40.15 -27.46
C VAL A 10 31.79 -40.38 -25.97
N LEU A 11 31.81 -41.65 -25.63
CA LEU A 11 31.75 -42.31 -24.33
C LEU A 11 33.19 -42.45 -23.81
N SER A 12 33.49 -42.17 -22.54
CA SER A 12 34.64 -42.78 -21.89
C SER A 12 34.42 -42.98 -20.39
N THR A 13 34.42 -44.22 -20.08
CA THR A 13 34.36 -44.93 -18.81
C THR A 13 35.76 -44.81 -18.12
N GLY A 14 35.78 -44.56 -16.81
CA GLY A 14 36.97 -44.64 -15.99
C GLY A 14 36.66 -45.04 -14.56
N LEU A 15 36.72 -46.35 -14.30
CA LEU A 15 36.60 -47.05 -13.03
C LEU A 15 37.94 -47.12 -12.34
N ALA A 16 38.07 -46.71 -11.08
CA ALA A 16 39.21 -47.08 -10.22
C ALA A 16 38.78 -47.27 -8.76
N LEU A 17 38.68 -48.51 -8.34
CA LEU A 17 38.67 -48.99 -6.97
C LEU A 17 40.08 -49.03 -6.40
N ILE A 18 40.31 -48.61 -5.14
CA ILE A 18 41.38 -49.16 -4.29
C ILE A 18 40.88 -49.26 -2.83
N LEU A 19 41.21 -50.43 -2.27
CA LEU A 19 40.88 -51.06 -1.02
C LEU A 19 41.63 -50.49 0.21
N ALA A 20 40.96 -50.57 1.33
CA ALA A 20 41.29 -51.21 2.61
C ALA A 20 42.65 -50.96 3.30
N GLY A 21 42.56 -50.59 4.58
CA GLY A 21 43.62 -50.68 5.57
C GLY A 21 43.04 -50.75 6.98
N CYS A 22 42.87 -51.94 7.54
CA CYS A 22 42.65 -52.19 8.96
C CYS A 22 43.96 -52.07 9.76
N GLY A 23 43.89 -51.50 10.97
CA GLY A 23 44.97 -51.57 11.96
C GLY A 23 44.45 -51.29 13.39
N ALA A 24 44.66 -52.24 14.27
CA ALA A 24 44.02 -52.49 15.55
C ALA A 24 44.73 -51.85 16.77
N LYS A 25 43.94 -51.63 17.85
CA LYS A 25 44.23 -51.71 19.33
C LYS A 25 45.31 -50.77 19.90
N SER A 26 45.10 -50.05 21.00
CA SER A 26 44.79 -50.56 22.38
C SER A 26 44.71 -49.39 23.36
N ASP A 27 43.77 -49.51 24.33
CA ASP A 27 43.79 -49.21 25.75
C ASP A 27 43.76 -47.79 26.33
N ASN A 28 42.64 -47.58 27.04
CA ASN A 28 42.43 -47.02 28.40
C ASN A 28 42.87 -45.58 28.76
N ALA A 29 41.88 -44.73 29.02
CA ALA A 29 41.62 -44.21 30.36
C ALA A 29 40.38 -43.31 30.37
N ALA A 30 39.56 -43.51 31.39
CA ALA A 30 38.35 -42.79 31.70
C ALA A 30 38.61 -41.30 31.99
N THR A 31 37.66 -40.41 31.62
CA THR A 31 36.86 -39.61 32.52
C THR A 31 36.15 -38.47 31.85
N ASN A 32 34.92 -38.21 32.34
CA ASN A 32 34.04 -37.04 32.19
C ASN A 32 33.21 -36.95 30.90
N ALA A 33 31.99 -37.45 31.10
CA ALA A 33 30.80 -37.05 30.37
C ALA A 33 30.50 -35.58 30.59
N SER A 34 30.64 -34.79 29.54
CA SER A 34 29.89 -33.55 29.40
C SER A 34 28.87 -33.81 28.30
N GLN A 35 27.63 -33.92 28.68
CA GLN A 35 26.52 -34.02 27.73
C GLN A 35 26.41 -32.67 27.00
N THR A 36 26.92 -32.63 25.78
CA THR A 36 26.59 -31.60 24.80
C THR A 36 25.31 -32.07 24.12
N GLU A 37 24.20 -31.51 24.52
CA GLU A 37 22.96 -31.65 23.76
C GLU A 37 23.23 -31.27 22.29
N PRO A 38 22.70 -32.01 21.33
CA PRO A 38 22.78 -31.59 19.94
C PRO A 38 21.88 -30.36 19.80
N ASN A 39 22.48 -29.20 19.67
CA ASN A 39 21.84 -28.01 19.15
C ASN A 39 21.35 -28.37 17.74
N THR A 40 20.10 -28.80 17.62
CA THR A 40 19.39 -28.87 16.35
C THR A 40 19.21 -27.43 15.90
N ALA A 41 20.25 -26.87 15.28
CA ALA A 41 20.09 -25.75 14.37
C ALA A 41 19.08 -26.22 13.33
N GLN A 42 17.86 -25.77 13.49
CA GLN A 42 16.80 -25.87 12.51
C GLN A 42 17.36 -25.19 11.26
N THR A 43 17.80 -25.99 10.30
CA THR A 43 18.17 -25.49 8.98
C THR A 43 16.91 -24.82 8.43
N ALA A 44 16.87 -23.49 8.51
CA ALA A 44 15.87 -22.71 7.83
C ALA A 44 15.90 -23.13 6.37
N ASP A 45 14.74 -23.54 5.87
CA ASP A 45 14.52 -23.81 4.45
C ASP A 45 14.67 -22.47 3.70
N SER A 46 15.89 -22.14 3.30
CA SER A 46 16.28 -20.85 2.73
C SER A 46 15.85 -20.69 1.28
N GLY A 47 14.76 -21.32 0.86
CA GLY A 47 14.36 -21.37 -0.55
C GLY A 47 12.92 -21.00 -0.89
N LYS A 48 11.98 -21.03 0.06
CA LYS A 48 10.56 -20.75 -0.23
C LYS A 48 10.27 -19.27 0.04
N LYS A 49 9.92 -18.52 -1.03
CA LYS A 49 9.39 -17.15 -0.88
C LYS A 49 8.02 -17.17 -0.23
N LEU A 50 7.73 -16.18 0.63
CA LEU A 50 6.37 -15.96 1.13
C LEU A 50 5.41 -15.65 -0.03
N ASN A 51 4.20 -16.18 0.04
CA ASN A 51 3.08 -15.75 -0.80
C ASN A 51 2.32 -14.65 -0.07
N VAL A 52 2.53 -13.39 -0.47
CA VAL A 52 1.89 -12.24 0.16
C VAL A 52 0.82 -11.68 -0.77
N VAL A 53 -0.39 -11.60 -0.27
CA VAL A 53 -1.53 -11.01 -0.97
C VAL A 53 -1.84 -9.67 -0.31
N THR A 54 -1.96 -8.64 -1.13
CA THR A 54 -2.30 -7.26 -0.70
C THR A 54 -3.57 -6.81 -1.41
N THR A 55 -4.20 -5.76 -0.95
CA THR A 55 -5.45 -5.26 -1.52
C THR A 55 -5.21 -4.31 -2.70
N PHE A 56 -4.82 -3.08 -2.45
CA PHE A 56 -4.62 -2.05 -3.48
C PHE A 56 -3.19 -1.50 -3.49
N TYR A 57 -2.92 -0.52 -4.35
CA TYR A 57 -1.56 -0.14 -4.72
C TYR A 57 -0.64 0.26 -3.54
N PRO A 58 -1.00 1.14 -2.58
CA PRO A 58 -0.12 1.46 -1.45
C PRO A 58 0.28 0.23 -0.63
N MET A 59 -0.68 -0.65 -0.35
CA MET A 59 -0.41 -1.89 0.38
C MET A 59 0.54 -2.81 -0.38
N TYR A 60 0.38 -2.90 -1.70
CA TYR A 60 1.30 -3.62 -2.57
C TYR A 60 2.71 -3.01 -2.56
N GLU A 61 2.81 -1.70 -2.77
CA GLU A 61 4.10 -1.02 -2.87
C GLU A 61 4.88 -1.10 -1.56
N PHE A 62 4.26 -0.78 -0.43
CA PHE A 62 4.89 -0.84 0.88
C PHE A 62 5.34 -2.26 1.22
N THR A 63 4.49 -3.26 0.95
CA THR A 63 4.82 -4.66 1.14
C THR A 63 6.00 -5.08 0.26
N LYS A 64 6.00 -4.72 -1.01
CA LYS A 64 7.07 -5.05 -1.95
C LYS A 64 8.41 -4.44 -1.53
N GLN A 65 8.39 -3.17 -1.08
CA GLN A 65 9.59 -2.50 -0.60
C GLN A 65 10.17 -3.16 0.67
N ALA A 66 9.31 -3.54 1.63
CA ALA A 66 9.75 -4.20 2.86
C ALA A 66 10.16 -5.66 2.63
N ALA A 67 9.44 -6.41 1.80
CA ALA A 67 9.69 -7.83 1.57
C ALA A 67 10.94 -8.09 0.71
N GLY A 68 11.28 -7.18 -0.21
CA GLY A 68 12.36 -7.39 -1.17
C GLY A 68 12.18 -8.69 -1.95
N ASP A 69 13.26 -9.47 -2.04
CA ASP A 69 13.27 -10.74 -2.79
C ASP A 69 12.71 -11.95 -2.03
N HIS A 70 12.32 -11.78 -0.76
CA HIS A 70 11.86 -12.88 0.09
C HIS A 70 10.37 -13.22 -0.07
N ALA A 71 9.60 -12.43 -0.83
CA ALA A 71 8.19 -12.67 -1.08
C ALA A 71 7.79 -12.54 -2.55
N ASN A 72 6.72 -13.25 -2.91
CA ASN A 72 5.93 -12.97 -4.11
C ASN A 72 4.73 -12.15 -3.65
N VAL A 73 4.72 -10.87 -3.99
CA VAL A 73 3.65 -9.93 -3.60
C VAL A 73 2.67 -9.77 -4.75
N THR A 74 1.38 -9.93 -4.47
CA THR A 74 0.29 -9.79 -5.45
C THR A 74 -0.76 -8.84 -4.90
N ALA A 75 -1.17 -7.84 -5.67
CA ALA A 75 -2.33 -7.02 -5.37
C ALA A 75 -3.60 -7.68 -5.93
N LEU A 76 -4.69 -7.67 -5.15
CA LEU A 76 -6.01 -8.15 -5.60
C LEU A 76 -6.66 -7.16 -6.55
N ILE A 77 -6.65 -5.88 -6.18
CA ILE A 77 -7.25 -4.83 -6.99
C ILE A 77 -6.31 -4.50 -8.14
N PRO A 78 -6.76 -4.67 -9.38
CA PRO A 78 -5.92 -4.43 -10.53
C PRO A 78 -5.60 -2.94 -10.69
N ALA A 79 -4.46 -2.65 -11.27
CA ALA A 79 -4.09 -1.28 -11.58
C ALA A 79 -5.13 -0.60 -12.50
N GLY A 80 -5.45 0.66 -12.19
CA GLY A 80 -6.47 1.43 -12.90
C GLY A 80 -7.90 1.18 -12.40
N ALA A 81 -8.10 0.30 -11.40
CA ALA A 81 -9.39 0.13 -10.74
C ALA A 81 -9.45 0.97 -9.46
N GLU A 82 -10.61 1.53 -9.21
CA GLU A 82 -10.96 2.28 -8.02
C GLU A 82 -11.21 1.30 -6.85
N PRO A 83 -10.61 1.48 -5.65
CA PRO A 83 -10.67 0.49 -4.59
C PRO A 83 -11.91 0.57 -3.68
N HIS A 84 -12.58 1.72 -3.55
CA HIS A 84 -13.65 1.90 -2.56
C HIS A 84 -14.86 1.01 -2.80
N ASP A 85 -15.26 0.82 -4.07
CA ASP A 85 -16.41 -0.01 -4.46
C ASP A 85 -16.00 -1.39 -4.99
N TRP A 86 -14.71 -1.76 -4.86
CA TRP A 86 -14.22 -3.03 -5.37
C TRP A 86 -14.59 -4.20 -4.46
N GLU A 87 -15.06 -5.29 -5.07
CA GLU A 87 -15.44 -6.52 -4.39
C GLU A 87 -14.63 -7.72 -4.89
N PRO A 88 -14.16 -8.64 -4.01
CA PRO A 88 -13.36 -9.78 -4.40
C PRO A 88 -14.16 -10.85 -5.14
N SER A 89 -13.64 -11.31 -6.27
CA SER A 89 -14.17 -12.48 -6.98
C SER A 89 -13.85 -13.79 -6.24
N ALA A 90 -14.47 -14.90 -6.65
CA ALA A 90 -14.14 -16.23 -6.11
C ALA A 90 -12.66 -16.61 -6.33
N LYS A 91 -12.01 -16.10 -7.38
CA LYS A 91 -10.58 -16.28 -7.62
C LYS A 91 -9.75 -15.52 -6.60
N ASP A 92 -10.13 -14.30 -6.27
CA ASP A 92 -9.44 -13.46 -5.30
C ASP A 92 -9.58 -14.06 -3.90
N MET A 93 -10.75 -14.58 -3.56
CA MET A 93 -10.98 -15.31 -2.32
C MET A 93 -10.09 -16.57 -2.18
N ALA A 94 -9.83 -17.26 -3.29
CA ALA A 94 -8.87 -18.38 -3.29
C ALA A 94 -7.44 -17.89 -3.02
N GLN A 95 -7.03 -16.75 -3.59
CA GLN A 95 -5.72 -16.16 -3.32
C GLN A 95 -5.59 -15.74 -1.84
N VAL A 96 -6.62 -15.09 -1.28
CA VAL A 96 -6.67 -14.72 0.14
C VAL A 96 -6.52 -15.96 1.03
N LYS A 97 -7.21 -17.06 0.70
CA LYS A 97 -7.13 -18.33 1.45
C LYS A 97 -5.73 -18.93 1.44
N ASP A 98 -5.06 -18.90 0.30
CA ASP A 98 -3.76 -19.57 0.09
C ASP A 98 -2.56 -18.66 0.46
N ALA A 99 -2.80 -17.42 0.91
CA ALA A 99 -1.77 -16.49 1.31
C ALA A 99 -1.06 -16.92 2.61
N ASP A 100 0.26 -16.78 2.65
CA ASP A 100 1.05 -16.85 3.89
C ASP A 100 0.88 -15.55 4.71
N VAL A 101 0.76 -14.40 4.03
CA VAL A 101 0.48 -13.08 4.63
C VAL A 101 -0.61 -12.38 3.79
N PHE A 102 -1.58 -11.76 4.47
CA PHE A 102 -2.57 -10.88 3.85
C PHE A 102 -2.43 -9.48 4.43
N VAL A 103 -2.24 -8.48 3.57
CA VAL A 103 -2.03 -7.07 3.94
C VAL A 103 -3.16 -6.23 3.36
N TYR A 104 -3.82 -5.46 4.20
CA TYR A 104 -4.90 -4.55 3.82
C TYR A 104 -4.83 -3.26 4.63
N ASN A 105 -5.47 -2.19 4.17
CA ASN A 105 -5.48 -0.92 4.89
C ASN A 105 -6.28 -1.02 6.20
N GLY A 106 -7.49 -1.56 6.15
CA GLY A 106 -8.37 -1.77 7.31
C GLY A 106 -9.69 -0.99 7.24
N ILE A 107 -9.80 0.00 6.36
CA ILE A 107 -11.00 0.86 6.24
C ILE A 107 -11.49 0.88 4.79
N VAL A 108 -10.61 1.08 3.81
CA VAL A 108 -10.96 1.08 2.37
C VAL A 108 -11.72 -0.20 2.01
N GLU A 109 -11.24 -1.33 2.53
CA GLU A 109 -11.75 -2.66 2.20
C GLU A 109 -12.87 -3.09 3.15
N GLY A 110 -14.06 -2.54 3.04
CA GLY A 110 -15.23 -2.95 3.85
C GLY A 110 -15.56 -4.44 3.78
N TRP A 111 -15.13 -5.11 2.70
CA TRP A 111 -15.29 -6.55 2.50
C TRP A 111 -14.25 -7.42 3.25
N ALA A 112 -13.14 -6.84 3.75
CA ALA A 112 -11.97 -7.62 4.20
C ALA A 112 -12.28 -8.57 5.36
N GLU A 113 -13.01 -8.13 6.39
CA GLU A 113 -13.36 -8.98 7.53
C GLU A 113 -14.20 -10.19 7.11
N GLN A 114 -15.20 -10.00 6.24
CA GLN A 114 -16.00 -11.08 5.71
C GLN A 114 -15.17 -12.04 4.85
N ALA A 115 -14.25 -11.51 4.04
CA ALA A 115 -13.32 -12.31 3.24
C ALA A 115 -12.40 -13.17 4.12
N LEU A 116 -11.82 -12.59 5.18
CA LEU A 116 -10.96 -13.28 6.13
C LEU A 116 -11.69 -14.41 6.88
N SER A 117 -12.94 -14.16 7.26
CA SER A 117 -13.80 -15.16 7.91
C SER A 117 -14.15 -16.30 6.94
N SER A 118 -14.53 -15.99 5.70
CA SER A 118 -14.96 -16.96 4.70
C SER A 118 -13.79 -17.79 4.13
N ALA A 119 -12.61 -17.15 3.97
CA ALA A 119 -11.37 -17.77 3.51
C ALA A 119 -10.44 -18.08 4.69
N SER A 120 -10.95 -18.78 5.70
CA SER A 120 -10.18 -19.07 6.92
C SER A 120 -8.87 -19.82 6.64
N ASN A 121 -7.79 -19.37 7.28
CA ASN A 121 -6.46 -19.99 7.24
C ASN A 121 -5.70 -19.62 8.52
N ASP A 122 -5.64 -20.57 9.46
CA ASP A 122 -5.04 -20.37 10.78
C ASP A 122 -3.53 -20.12 10.74
N LYS A 123 -2.88 -20.37 9.61
CA LYS A 123 -1.43 -20.14 9.42
C LYS A 123 -1.12 -18.78 8.82
N ARG A 124 -2.12 -18.14 8.20
CA ARG A 124 -1.94 -16.85 7.57
C ARG A 124 -1.72 -15.75 8.61
N VAL A 125 -0.69 -14.93 8.39
CA VAL A 125 -0.53 -13.68 9.12
C VAL A 125 -1.40 -12.61 8.46
N VAL A 126 -2.24 -11.96 9.23
CA VAL A 126 -3.07 -10.84 8.76
C VAL A 126 -2.46 -9.54 9.29
N VAL A 127 -2.27 -8.58 8.40
CA VAL A 127 -1.74 -7.25 8.66
C VAL A 127 -2.77 -6.21 8.22
N GLU A 128 -3.37 -5.57 9.20
CA GLU A 128 -4.17 -4.36 9.04
C GLU A 128 -3.21 -3.17 9.20
N ALA A 129 -2.85 -2.53 8.10
CA ALA A 129 -1.72 -1.59 8.07
C ALA A 129 -2.01 -0.28 8.83
N SER A 130 -3.26 0.17 8.86
CA SER A 130 -3.69 1.36 9.62
C SER A 130 -3.94 1.10 11.10
N LYS A 131 -3.83 -0.15 11.56
CA LYS A 131 -4.15 -0.51 12.93
C LYS A 131 -3.31 0.24 13.97
N GLY A 132 -4.02 0.89 14.88
CA GLY A 132 -3.39 1.65 15.98
C GLY A 132 -2.94 3.06 15.57
N LEU A 133 -3.21 3.48 14.33
CA LEU A 133 -3.07 4.86 13.92
C LEU A 133 -4.19 5.72 14.52
N ASN A 134 -3.93 7.01 14.64
CA ASN A 134 -4.91 8.00 15.11
C ASN A 134 -5.76 8.43 13.90
N LEU A 135 -6.82 7.68 13.63
CA LEU A 135 -7.68 7.91 12.47
C LEU A 135 -8.51 9.17 12.64
N MET A 136 -8.74 9.88 11.53
CA MET A 136 -9.62 11.04 11.46
C MET A 136 -11.05 10.56 11.15
N GLU A 137 -12.02 11.24 11.71
CA GLU A 137 -13.42 11.09 11.32
C GLU A 137 -13.62 11.79 9.97
N GLY A 138 -14.41 11.19 9.10
CA GLY A 138 -14.94 11.84 7.91
C GLY A 138 -15.80 13.04 8.31
N SER A 139 -16.01 14.02 7.43
CA SER A 139 -16.83 15.17 7.76
C SER A 139 -18.32 14.75 7.85
N ALA A 140 -19.03 15.28 8.84
CA ALA A 140 -20.46 15.01 9.04
C ALA A 140 -21.36 15.39 7.82
N GLU A 141 -20.83 16.15 6.86
CA GLU A 141 -21.49 16.49 5.60
C GLU A 141 -21.44 15.33 4.58
N GLU A 142 -20.65 14.28 4.87
CA GLU A 142 -20.49 13.11 4.01
C GLU A 142 -21.55 12.04 4.30
N GLU A 143 -22.29 12.13 5.42
CA GLU A 143 -23.31 11.16 5.83
C GLU A 143 -24.70 11.43 5.25
N GLU A 144 -24.98 12.61 4.65
CA GLU A 144 -26.32 12.97 4.16
C GLU A 144 -26.78 12.24 2.88
N GLY A 145 -26.00 11.27 2.38
CA GLY A 145 -26.38 10.44 1.22
C GLY A 145 -27.28 9.25 1.54
N GLU A 146 -27.36 8.81 2.79
CA GLU A 146 -28.26 7.74 3.23
C GLU A 146 -29.51 8.35 3.89
N GLU A 147 -30.68 8.07 3.34
CA GLU A 147 -31.96 8.57 3.83
C GLU A 147 -32.11 8.30 5.34
N ALA A 148 -32.20 9.39 6.10
CA ALA A 148 -32.43 9.37 7.53
C ALA A 148 -33.82 8.76 7.84
N HIS A 149 -33.86 7.46 8.08
CA HIS A 149 -34.90 6.86 8.89
C HIS A 149 -34.53 7.08 10.36
N ALA A 150 -35.12 8.13 10.94
CA ALA A 150 -35.04 8.42 12.36
C ALA A 150 -35.68 7.28 13.15
N GLU A 151 -34.86 6.37 13.67
CA GLU A 151 -35.18 5.58 14.86
C GLU A 151 -34.20 5.95 15.96
N GLU A 152 -34.74 6.35 17.11
CA GLU A 152 -33.98 6.75 18.28
C GLU A 152 -33.13 5.60 18.81
N GLY A 153 -31.77 5.78 18.81
CA GLY A 153 -30.89 4.98 19.64
C GLY A 153 -29.77 4.19 18.96
N HIS A 154 -29.26 4.62 17.81
CA HIS A 154 -28.03 4.02 17.28
C HIS A 154 -26.83 4.94 17.55
N ASP A 155 -25.74 4.35 18.11
CA ASP A 155 -24.40 4.93 18.03
C ASP A 155 -24.18 5.29 16.55
N HIS A 156 -23.97 6.58 16.26
CA HIS A 156 -23.52 6.99 14.94
C HIS A 156 -22.14 6.35 14.73
N ASP A 157 -22.07 5.32 13.90
CA ASP A 157 -20.80 4.79 13.42
C ASP A 157 -20.14 5.93 12.64
N HIS A 158 -19.20 6.63 13.29
CA HIS A 158 -18.41 7.68 12.65
C HIS A 158 -17.61 7.03 11.52
N VAL A 159 -17.91 7.43 10.28
CA VAL A 159 -17.16 6.97 9.12
C VAL A 159 -15.74 7.51 9.23
N LEU A 160 -14.75 6.60 9.28
CA LEU A 160 -13.34 6.97 9.42
C LEU A 160 -12.73 7.26 8.04
N ASP A 161 -11.91 8.31 7.97
CA ASP A 161 -11.13 8.62 6.78
C ASP A 161 -10.02 7.55 6.59
N PRO A 162 -10.02 6.79 5.46
CA PRO A 162 -9.08 5.71 5.23
C PRO A 162 -7.71 6.14 4.71
N HIS A 163 -7.56 7.39 4.21
CA HIS A 163 -6.47 7.82 3.32
C HIS A 163 -5.14 8.13 4.03
N VAL A 164 -4.79 7.34 5.05
CA VAL A 164 -3.58 7.52 5.87
C VAL A 164 -2.29 7.43 5.06
N TRP A 165 -2.27 6.64 3.98
CA TRP A 165 -1.10 6.48 3.11
C TRP A 165 -0.65 7.75 2.40
N LEU A 166 -1.51 8.78 2.33
CA LEU A 166 -1.16 10.07 1.71
C LEU A 166 -0.38 11.00 2.63
N ASP A 167 -0.27 10.67 3.92
CA ASP A 167 0.65 11.32 4.84
C ASP A 167 1.96 10.53 4.92
N PRO A 168 3.10 11.05 4.42
CA PRO A 168 4.38 10.35 4.48
C PRO A 168 4.83 9.93 5.89
N VAL A 169 4.31 10.56 6.94
CA VAL A 169 4.62 10.18 8.33
C VAL A 169 3.78 8.97 8.75
N LEU A 170 2.50 8.90 8.34
CA LEU A 170 1.64 7.75 8.62
C LEU A 170 2.02 6.56 7.72
N ALA A 171 2.38 6.79 6.46
CA ALA A 171 2.90 5.75 5.57
C ALA A 171 4.14 5.02 6.14
N GLN A 172 5.01 5.73 6.91
CA GLN A 172 6.11 5.07 7.64
C GLN A 172 5.58 4.04 8.64
N LYS A 173 4.46 4.35 9.32
CA LYS A 173 3.84 3.44 10.30
C LYS A 173 3.18 2.24 9.64
N GLU A 174 2.57 2.43 8.48
CA GLU A 174 2.05 1.32 7.70
C GLU A 174 3.18 0.37 7.25
N VAL A 175 4.33 0.91 6.82
CA VAL A 175 5.53 0.10 6.48
C VAL A 175 6.06 -0.65 7.71
N GLU A 176 6.11 -0.02 8.90
CA GLU A 176 6.51 -0.68 10.16
C GLU A 176 5.55 -1.84 10.51
N ALA A 177 4.23 -1.66 10.35
CA ALA A 177 3.24 -2.70 10.60
C ALA A 177 3.37 -3.88 9.62
N ILE A 178 3.61 -3.59 8.35
CA ILE A 178 3.84 -4.59 7.31
C ILE A 178 5.12 -5.38 7.58
N GLU A 179 6.23 -4.70 7.91
CA GLU A 179 7.49 -5.33 8.30
C GLU A 179 7.28 -6.33 9.45
N ALA A 180 6.61 -5.90 10.52
CA ALA A 180 6.32 -6.75 11.66
C ALA A 180 5.52 -8.01 11.27
N GLY A 181 4.58 -7.87 10.33
CA GLY A 181 3.83 -8.99 9.76
C GLY A 181 4.70 -9.97 8.98
N LEU A 182 5.60 -9.46 8.14
CA LEU A 182 6.56 -10.28 7.37
C LEU A 182 7.50 -11.04 8.31
N VAL A 183 8.07 -10.38 9.31
CA VAL A 183 8.94 -10.99 10.34
C VAL A 183 8.20 -12.07 11.11
N LYS A 184 6.91 -11.87 11.42
CA LYS A 184 6.09 -12.88 12.10
C LYS A 184 5.87 -14.12 11.23
N ALA A 185 5.67 -13.94 9.92
CA ALA A 185 5.45 -15.04 8.99
C ALA A 185 6.76 -15.79 8.64
N ASP A 186 7.87 -15.08 8.57
CA ASP A 186 9.19 -15.61 8.20
C ASP A 186 10.30 -15.00 9.07
N PRO A 187 10.47 -15.49 10.32
CA PRO A 187 11.50 -14.98 11.23
C PRO A 187 12.93 -15.22 10.76
N ALA A 188 13.14 -16.15 9.83
CA ALA A 188 14.48 -16.46 9.33
C ALA A 188 15.09 -15.30 8.53
N ASN A 189 14.27 -14.52 7.82
CA ASN A 189 14.68 -13.38 7.00
C ASN A 189 14.45 -12.02 7.69
N LYS A 190 14.23 -12.01 9.01
CA LYS A 190 13.97 -10.80 9.81
C LYS A 190 14.92 -9.64 9.49
N ALA A 191 16.24 -9.90 9.48
CA ALA A 191 17.25 -8.86 9.29
C ALA A 191 17.15 -8.18 7.89
N ASP A 192 16.74 -8.92 6.88
CA ASP A 192 16.53 -8.36 5.54
C ASP A 192 15.25 -7.53 5.47
N TYR A 193 14.14 -7.98 6.11
CA TYR A 193 12.91 -7.20 6.21
C TYR A 193 13.13 -5.88 6.94
N GLU A 194 13.77 -5.91 8.12
CA GLU A 194 14.13 -4.70 8.89
C GLU A 194 14.98 -3.74 8.04
N LYS A 195 16.03 -4.24 7.41
CA LYS A 195 16.90 -3.44 6.55
C LYS A 195 16.15 -2.79 5.38
N ASN A 196 15.27 -3.53 4.72
CA ASN A 196 14.51 -3.05 3.58
C ASN A 196 13.48 -1.99 4.02
N ALA A 197 12.74 -2.27 5.10
CA ALA A 197 11.77 -1.34 5.68
C ALA A 197 12.45 -0.05 6.13
N ASP A 198 13.57 -0.13 6.86
CA ASP A 198 14.35 1.04 7.29
C ASP A 198 14.81 1.88 6.09
N ALA A 199 15.25 1.24 5.01
CA ALA A 199 15.68 1.93 3.79
C ALA A 199 14.52 2.66 3.10
N TYR A 200 13.31 2.07 3.10
CA TYR A 200 12.14 2.71 2.51
C TYR A 200 11.59 3.82 3.42
N ILE A 201 11.55 3.60 4.72
CA ILE A 201 11.18 4.61 5.73
C ILE A 201 12.13 5.84 5.64
N ALA A 202 13.42 5.64 5.38
CA ALA A 202 14.33 6.75 5.16
C ALA A 202 13.92 7.61 3.96
N LYS A 203 13.47 7.00 2.86
CA LYS A 203 12.95 7.73 1.69
C LYS A 203 11.62 8.45 1.99
N LEU A 204 10.73 7.85 2.79
CA LEU A 204 9.50 8.51 3.25
C LEU A 204 9.80 9.71 4.15
N LYS A 205 10.84 9.64 4.99
CA LYS A 205 11.32 10.79 5.78
C LYS A 205 11.87 11.91 4.90
N GLU A 206 12.58 11.57 3.83
CA GLU A 206 13.00 12.58 2.84
C GLU A 206 11.79 13.24 2.18
N LEU A 207 10.81 12.46 1.74
CA LEU A 207 9.57 12.95 1.16
C LEU A 207 8.81 13.88 2.12
N ASP A 208 8.67 13.49 3.40
CA ASP A 208 8.08 14.36 4.45
C ASP A 208 8.81 15.70 4.55
N ASN A 209 10.15 15.71 4.53
CA ASN A 209 10.94 16.94 4.55
C ASN A 209 10.76 17.77 3.28
N GLU A 210 10.62 17.15 2.10
CA GLU A 210 10.32 17.84 0.85
C GLU A 210 8.96 18.55 0.93
N PHE A 211 7.91 17.87 1.44
CA PHE A 211 6.59 18.45 1.67
C PHE A 211 6.64 19.61 2.68
N LYS A 212 7.27 19.43 3.84
CA LYS A 212 7.44 20.47 4.85
C LYS A 212 8.11 21.73 4.28
N THR A 213 9.17 21.52 3.51
CA THR A 213 9.92 22.64 2.92
C THR A 213 9.14 23.28 1.78
N GLY A 214 8.56 22.47 0.89
CA GLY A 214 7.85 22.94 -0.30
C GLY A 214 6.56 23.68 -0.01
N LEU A 215 5.87 23.36 1.11
CA LEU A 215 4.57 23.93 1.45
C LEU A 215 4.64 24.98 2.59
N LYS A 216 5.82 25.23 3.16
CA LYS A 216 6.00 26.15 4.30
C LYS A 216 5.50 27.56 4.01
N ASP A 217 5.94 28.12 2.89
CA ASP A 217 5.79 29.53 2.55
C ASP A 217 4.81 29.75 1.38
N VAL A 218 3.88 28.82 1.14
CA VAL A 218 2.85 28.98 0.11
C VAL A 218 1.89 30.13 0.46
N LYS A 219 1.40 30.85 -0.57
CA LYS A 219 0.57 32.06 -0.40
C LYS A 219 -0.81 31.79 0.17
N ARG A 220 -1.38 30.62 -0.15
CA ARG A 220 -2.67 30.17 0.33
C ARG A 220 -2.57 28.78 0.96
N LYS A 221 -3.53 28.43 1.78
CA LYS A 221 -3.53 27.14 2.50
C LYS A 221 -4.65 26.21 2.10
N ASP A 222 -5.64 26.72 1.38
CA ASP A 222 -6.80 25.95 0.91
C ASP A 222 -6.61 25.47 -0.52
N PHE A 223 -7.07 24.26 -0.79
CA PHE A 223 -7.12 23.65 -2.11
C PHE A 223 -8.38 22.81 -2.28
N ILE A 224 -8.92 22.77 -3.49
CA ILE A 224 -10.17 22.06 -3.82
C ILE A 224 -9.82 20.78 -4.56
N THR A 225 -10.36 19.64 -4.10
CA THR A 225 -10.17 18.31 -4.64
C THR A 225 -11.47 17.66 -5.08
N GLN A 226 -11.39 16.63 -5.91
CA GLN A 226 -12.55 15.89 -6.38
C GLN A 226 -13.21 15.14 -5.22
N HIS A 227 -12.46 14.36 -4.42
CA HIS A 227 -12.98 13.75 -3.19
C HIS A 227 -12.10 14.02 -1.95
N ALA A 228 -12.52 13.55 -0.79
CA ALA A 228 -11.93 13.87 0.51
C ALA A 228 -10.73 12.97 0.88
N ALA A 229 -9.80 12.74 -0.04
CA ALA A 229 -8.65 11.86 0.19
C ALA A 229 -7.48 12.50 0.95
N PHE A 230 -7.35 13.80 0.93
CA PHE A 230 -6.11 14.48 1.34
C PHE A 230 -6.15 15.10 2.74
N SER A 231 -7.06 14.70 3.60
CA SER A 231 -7.26 15.29 4.94
C SER A 231 -6.04 15.11 5.84
N TYR A 232 -5.43 13.92 5.85
CA TYR A 232 -4.20 13.64 6.63
C TYR A 232 -3.03 14.46 6.12
N LEU A 233 -2.81 14.49 4.79
CA LEU A 233 -1.76 15.31 4.17
C LEU A 233 -1.98 16.79 4.48
N ALA A 234 -3.20 17.30 4.32
CA ALA A 234 -3.54 18.68 4.61
C ALA A 234 -3.22 19.05 6.07
N LYS A 235 -3.69 18.21 7.00
CA LYS A 235 -3.44 18.41 8.43
C LYS A 235 -1.94 18.39 8.77
N GLN A 236 -1.18 17.44 8.20
CA GLN A 236 0.25 17.27 8.45
C GLN A 236 1.05 18.52 8.04
N TYR A 237 0.68 19.16 6.94
CA TYR A 237 1.43 20.31 6.39
C TYR A 237 0.73 21.66 6.58
N GLY A 238 -0.30 21.72 7.44
CA GLY A 238 -1.00 22.96 7.76
C GLY A 238 -1.76 23.56 6.59
N LEU A 239 -2.34 22.69 5.75
CA LEU A 239 -3.24 23.04 4.66
C LEU A 239 -4.69 22.74 5.03
N THR A 240 -5.62 23.17 4.21
CA THR A 240 -7.07 22.90 4.31
C THR A 240 -7.57 22.34 2.99
N GLN A 241 -8.03 21.10 3.00
CA GLN A 241 -8.73 20.50 1.87
C GLN A 241 -10.19 20.96 1.85
N VAL A 242 -10.71 21.26 0.66
CA VAL A 242 -12.13 21.51 0.40
C VAL A 242 -12.57 20.47 -0.64
N PRO A 243 -13.15 19.34 -0.23
CA PRO A 243 -13.53 18.28 -1.15
C PRO A 243 -14.88 18.56 -1.82
N ILE A 244 -15.02 18.19 -3.10
CA ILE A 244 -16.28 18.27 -3.85
C ILE A 244 -17.16 17.07 -3.48
N ALA A 245 -16.63 15.86 -3.58
CA ALA A 245 -17.30 14.62 -3.14
C ALA A 245 -16.98 14.27 -1.68
N GLY A 246 -17.52 13.14 -1.20
CA GLY A 246 -17.23 12.60 0.12
C GLY A 246 -15.91 11.81 0.18
N LEU A 247 -15.84 10.78 1.06
CA LEU A 247 -14.68 9.90 1.23
C LEU A 247 -14.49 8.92 0.06
N SER A 248 -15.55 8.63 -0.71
CA SER A 248 -15.46 7.91 -1.98
C SER A 248 -15.64 8.89 -3.15
N PRO A 249 -14.86 8.77 -4.24
CA PRO A 249 -14.99 9.61 -5.41
C PRO A 249 -16.32 9.38 -6.18
N GLU A 250 -16.99 8.26 -5.96
CA GLU A 250 -18.29 7.91 -6.58
C GLU A 250 -19.46 8.64 -5.91
N GLN A 251 -19.26 9.25 -4.75
CA GLN A 251 -20.29 10.05 -4.08
C GLN A 251 -20.53 11.36 -4.82
N GLU A 252 -21.70 11.51 -5.41
CA GLU A 252 -22.07 12.75 -6.06
C GLU A 252 -22.40 13.85 -5.03
N PRO A 253 -21.83 15.07 -5.16
CA PRO A 253 -22.14 16.17 -4.26
C PRO A 253 -23.59 16.63 -4.43
N THR A 254 -24.25 17.02 -3.34
CA THR A 254 -25.57 17.66 -3.43
C THR A 254 -25.47 19.01 -4.19
N PRO A 255 -26.55 19.47 -4.83
CA PRO A 255 -26.56 20.78 -5.51
C PRO A 255 -26.17 21.94 -4.58
N ASP A 256 -26.55 21.89 -3.31
CA ASP A 256 -26.23 22.91 -2.33
C ASP A 256 -24.75 22.90 -1.95
N LYS A 257 -24.15 21.71 -1.76
CA LYS A 257 -22.72 21.54 -1.55
C LYS A 257 -21.91 22.08 -2.73
N LEU A 258 -22.33 21.72 -3.95
CA LEU A 258 -21.68 22.21 -5.18
C LEU A 258 -21.75 23.74 -5.30
N ALA A 259 -22.92 24.33 -5.01
CA ALA A 259 -23.09 25.79 -5.00
C ALA A 259 -22.21 26.47 -3.93
N GLY A 260 -22.10 25.86 -2.74
CA GLY A 260 -21.23 26.30 -1.65
C GLY A 260 -19.75 26.31 -2.07
N ILE A 261 -19.28 25.25 -2.72
CA ILE A 261 -17.90 25.11 -3.23
C ILE A 261 -17.62 26.16 -4.30
N ILE A 262 -18.52 26.34 -5.26
CA ILE A 262 -18.39 27.38 -6.30
C ILE A 262 -18.31 28.77 -5.68
N LYS A 263 -19.14 29.06 -4.69
CA LYS A 263 -19.10 30.33 -3.95
C LYS A 263 -17.76 30.50 -3.23
N PHE A 264 -17.34 29.50 -2.45
CA PHE A 264 -16.05 29.50 -1.76
C PHE A 264 -14.89 29.76 -2.73
N ALA A 265 -14.87 29.04 -3.87
CA ALA A 265 -13.82 29.16 -4.87
C ALA A 265 -13.75 30.58 -5.48
N LYS A 266 -14.92 31.21 -5.76
CA LYS A 266 -14.99 32.60 -6.26
C LYS A 266 -14.53 33.62 -5.21
N GLU A 267 -15.00 33.48 -3.97
CA GLU A 267 -14.63 34.39 -2.86
C GLU A 267 -13.16 34.33 -2.52
N ASN A 268 -12.56 33.13 -2.60
CA ASN A 268 -11.14 32.92 -2.33
C ASN A 268 -10.24 33.01 -3.56
N ASN A 269 -10.80 33.36 -4.73
CA ASN A 269 -10.05 33.49 -5.98
C ASN A 269 -9.21 32.24 -6.31
N VAL A 270 -9.81 31.03 -6.14
CA VAL A 270 -9.18 29.76 -6.46
C VAL A 270 -8.89 29.66 -7.95
N LYS A 271 -7.68 29.27 -8.35
CA LYS A 271 -7.25 29.22 -9.75
C LYS A 271 -7.11 27.79 -10.29
N THR A 272 -7.05 26.80 -9.39
CA THR A 272 -6.87 25.39 -9.75
C THR A 272 -7.84 24.53 -8.97
N ILE A 273 -8.59 23.66 -9.66
CA ILE A 273 -9.41 22.60 -9.09
C ILE A 273 -8.71 21.27 -9.40
N PHE A 274 -8.47 20.47 -8.39
CA PHE A 274 -7.81 19.19 -8.57
C PHE A 274 -8.79 18.07 -8.88
N PHE A 275 -8.44 17.26 -9.88
CA PHE A 275 -9.12 16.02 -10.23
C PHE A 275 -8.17 14.82 -10.08
N GLU A 276 -8.70 13.62 -10.20
CA GLU A 276 -8.03 12.36 -9.96
C GLU A 276 -7.87 11.54 -11.22
N THR A 277 -7.01 10.51 -11.16
CA THR A 277 -6.61 9.75 -12.36
C THR A 277 -7.46 8.51 -12.61
N LEU A 278 -8.21 7.99 -11.64
CA LEU A 278 -8.97 6.74 -11.75
C LEU A 278 -10.47 6.94 -11.96
N VAL A 279 -10.97 8.15 -11.82
CA VAL A 279 -12.40 8.49 -11.91
C VAL A 279 -12.67 9.58 -12.96
N ASP A 280 -13.94 9.77 -13.34
CA ASP A 280 -14.34 10.78 -14.34
C ASP A 280 -14.11 12.20 -13.76
N PRO A 281 -13.29 13.06 -14.40
CA PRO A 281 -12.99 14.41 -13.92
C PRO A 281 -14.13 15.40 -14.06
N LYS A 282 -15.27 14.99 -14.60
CA LYS A 282 -16.39 15.86 -15.03
C LYS A 282 -16.89 16.81 -13.95
N VAL A 283 -16.95 16.37 -12.68
CA VAL A 283 -17.44 17.21 -11.58
C VAL A 283 -16.43 18.31 -11.28
N ALA A 284 -15.14 18.00 -11.20
CA ALA A 284 -14.07 18.98 -11.00
C ALA A 284 -13.99 19.97 -12.17
N GLU A 285 -14.14 19.49 -13.42
CA GLU A 285 -14.19 20.32 -14.63
C GLU A 285 -15.39 21.27 -14.63
N THR A 286 -16.54 20.81 -14.14
CA THR A 286 -17.75 21.66 -14.02
C THR A 286 -17.49 22.82 -13.05
N VAL A 287 -16.94 22.54 -11.86
CA VAL A 287 -16.61 23.60 -10.89
C VAL A 287 -15.57 24.56 -11.48
N ALA A 288 -14.52 24.04 -12.10
CA ALA A 288 -13.48 24.88 -12.72
C ALA A 288 -14.04 25.80 -13.79
N THR A 289 -14.93 25.29 -14.65
CA THR A 289 -15.59 26.06 -15.72
C THR A 289 -16.44 27.19 -15.14
N GLU A 290 -17.27 26.91 -14.12
CA GLU A 290 -18.15 27.88 -13.47
C GLU A 290 -17.41 29.05 -12.80
N ILE A 291 -16.19 28.83 -12.36
CA ILE A 291 -15.38 29.85 -11.70
C ILE A 291 -14.31 30.48 -12.62
N GLY A 292 -14.18 29.98 -13.85
CA GLY A 292 -13.15 30.42 -14.80
C GLY A 292 -11.73 30.04 -14.38
N SER A 293 -11.59 28.89 -13.72
CA SER A 293 -10.31 28.31 -13.26
C SER A 293 -9.87 27.15 -14.15
N LYS A 294 -8.65 26.66 -13.94
CA LYS A 294 -8.14 25.47 -14.62
C LYS A 294 -8.25 24.24 -13.71
N THR A 295 -8.09 23.09 -14.31
CA THR A 295 -7.91 21.83 -13.61
C THR A 295 -6.44 21.42 -13.58
N ASP A 296 -6.02 20.66 -12.58
CA ASP A 296 -4.72 19.98 -12.50
C ASP A 296 -4.91 18.65 -11.76
N VAL A 297 -3.95 17.74 -11.86
CA VAL A 297 -4.04 16.42 -11.23
C VAL A 297 -3.51 16.49 -9.80
N LEU A 298 -4.27 15.90 -8.84
CA LEU A 298 -3.78 15.51 -7.52
C LEU A 298 -4.18 14.04 -7.31
N ASN A 299 -3.19 13.15 -7.34
CA ASN A 299 -3.43 11.71 -7.39
C ASN A 299 -3.51 11.13 -5.97
N PRO A 300 -4.64 10.52 -5.55
CA PRO A 300 -4.80 9.90 -4.24
C PRO A 300 -4.05 8.56 -4.10
N LEU A 301 -3.32 8.11 -5.14
CA LEU A 301 -2.49 6.90 -5.11
C LEU A 301 -3.26 5.60 -4.80
N GLU A 302 -4.54 5.54 -5.07
CA GLU A 302 -5.36 4.34 -4.91
C GLU A 302 -5.00 3.25 -5.92
N GLY A 303 -4.39 3.64 -7.02
CA GLY A 303 -3.81 2.77 -8.04
C GLY A 303 -2.90 3.55 -8.99
N LEU A 304 -2.10 2.84 -9.77
CA LEU A 304 -1.32 3.44 -10.85
C LEU A 304 -2.04 3.28 -12.19
N THR A 305 -2.09 4.34 -12.97
CA THR A 305 -2.53 4.27 -14.37
C THR A 305 -1.49 3.57 -15.24
N ASP A 306 -1.88 3.19 -16.44
CA ASP A 306 -0.92 2.65 -17.41
C ASP A 306 0.13 3.71 -17.84
N GLU A 307 -0.23 4.99 -17.79
CA GLU A 307 0.69 6.10 -18.06
C GLU A 307 1.75 6.21 -16.94
N ASP A 308 1.34 6.12 -15.66
CA ASP A 308 2.26 6.14 -14.53
C ASP A 308 3.27 4.99 -14.61
N LYS A 309 2.80 3.79 -14.96
CA LYS A 309 3.66 2.62 -15.16
C LYS A 309 4.65 2.80 -16.32
N GLN A 310 4.19 3.37 -17.44
CA GLN A 310 5.07 3.66 -18.58
C GLN A 310 6.15 4.67 -18.22
N LYS A 311 5.85 5.62 -17.33
CA LYS A 311 6.80 6.59 -16.79
C LYS A 311 7.66 6.02 -15.66
N ASN A 312 7.47 4.76 -15.27
CA ASN A 312 8.11 4.10 -14.12
C ASN A 312 7.91 4.88 -12.81
N LEU A 313 6.74 5.48 -12.64
CA LEU A 313 6.40 6.12 -11.38
C LEU A 313 6.06 5.06 -10.33
N ASP A 314 6.55 5.31 -9.12
CA ASP A 314 6.20 4.59 -7.90
C ASP A 314 5.46 5.55 -6.93
N TYR A 315 5.17 5.07 -5.73
CA TYR A 315 4.54 5.88 -4.69
C TYR A 315 5.29 7.21 -4.46
N LEU A 316 6.62 7.16 -4.33
CA LEU A 316 7.44 8.35 -4.08
C LEU A 316 7.40 9.32 -5.27
N GLY A 317 7.45 8.80 -6.48
CA GLY A 317 7.37 9.60 -7.70
C GLY A 317 6.05 10.33 -7.86
N VAL A 318 4.92 9.64 -7.60
CA VAL A 318 3.59 10.26 -7.67
C VAL A 318 3.41 11.28 -6.54
N MET A 319 3.84 10.99 -5.32
CA MET A 319 3.78 11.95 -4.22
C MET A 319 4.60 13.22 -4.49
N LYS A 320 5.75 13.11 -5.14
CA LYS A 320 6.53 14.28 -5.59
C LYS A 320 5.79 15.10 -6.65
N ASN A 321 5.10 14.45 -7.58
CA ASN A 321 4.24 15.13 -8.55
C ASN A 321 3.10 15.88 -7.84
N ASN A 322 2.47 15.25 -6.84
CA ASN A 322 1.45 15.87 -6.00
C ASN A 322 1.99 17.12 -5.27
N LEU A 323 3.19 17.03 -4.71
CA LEU A 323 3.84 18.18 -4.07
C LEU A 323 4.04 19.35 -5.05
N GLU A 324 4.53 19.10 -6.25
CA GLU A 324 4.74 20.15 -7.25
C GLU A 324 3.42 20.75 -7.75
N ALA A 325 2.37 19.94 -7.90
CA ALA A 325 1.03 20.40 -8.25
C ALA A 325 0.46 21.32 -7.14
N LEU A 326 0.55 20.90 -5.87
CA LEU A 326 0.13 21.71 -4.72
C LEU A 326 0.93 23.02 -4.63
N LYS A 327 2.26 22.98 -4.73
CA LYS A 327 3.11 24.19 -4.69
C LYS A 327 2.71 25.19 -5.76
N LYS A 328 2.45 24.73 -6.98
CA LYS A 328 2.02 25.56 -8.10
C LYS A 328 0.67 26.20 -7.81
N ALA A 329 -0.35 25.41 -7.44
CA ALA A 329 -1.70 25.90 -7.20
C ALA A 329 -1.80 26.84 -5.99
N LEU A 330 -1.07 26.54 -4.92
CA LEU A 330 -1.10 27.35 -3.69
C LEU A 330 -0.29 28.66 -3.77
N ASN A 331 0.44 28.89 -4.87
CA ASN A 331 1.19 30.12 -5.13
C ASN A 331 0.60 30.98 -6.27
N GLU A 332 -0.52 30.60 -6.84
CA GLU A 332 -1.23 31.35 -7.87
C GLU A 332 -1.99 32.60 -7.39
#